data_29479665774bd0d674f961f6764535b7
#
_entry.id   29479665774bd0d674f961f6764535b7
#
_cell.length_a   1.000
_cell.length_b   1.000
_cell.length_c   1.000
_cell.angle_alpha   90.00
_cell.angle_beta   90.00
_cell.angle_gamma   90.00
#
_symmetry.space_group_name_H-M   'P 1'
#
loop_
_entity.id
_entity.type
_entity.pdbx_description
1 polymer ?
#
loop_
_entity_poly.entity_id
_entity_poly.type
_entity_poly.pdbx_seq_one_letter_code
_entity_poly.pdbx_strand_id
1 'polypeptide(L)'
;MIAVLGLPVLCHGETRCCVGAATASGARFDTQQACTALADEIDALRAMQRFDATVDYAVSLPMADDDVIYKIALASEKAPADSLLSYNYIIDWSLPGRGENASGFSAYFDGHYYNYRDHRLREYHYKWDSVPFLTDAGGVMRNAQFVDLFPFEMADRLAAMESDSTYTVSVAQTTVDGRKATMLKVVRNINSLECLRQEYFFAASDGMPLKISSLFNPGMLGEQEVTARYIYADANVAEVPDNEEQLRARYPEMFDRYRESNYSVENLRGTPVPGFALPTTTGERYTYHKGDPFPSPVIIAVLDPSVATTAATVATLRGVVDSLPRQTTLILMFASSDIDAAEELAGPLRQGEAHLVSAKPFVRDCGITAYPTVILAGSDGKVADVKIGTSDSMADDLLQAGALLR
;
A
#
# COMPACT_ATOMS: atom_id res chain seq x y z
N MET A 1 -10.99 10.03 7.63
CA MET A 1 -10.93 8.56 7.44
C MET A 1 -12.09 8.19 6.53
N ILE A 2 -11.86 8.20 5.21
CA ILE A 2 -12.89 7.86 4.21
C ILE A 2 -12.73 6.38 3.94
N ALA A 3 -13.71 5.58 4.37
CA ALA A 3 -13.77 4.15 4.10
C ALA A 3 -14.12 3.92 2.62
N VAL A 4 -13.20 3.40 1.84
CA VAL A 4 -13.49 2.87 0.51
C VAL A 4 -14.03 1.46 0.70
N LEU A 5 -15.34 1.30 0.48
CA LEU A 5 -16.03 0.01 0.52
C LEU A 5 -15.56 -0.88 -0.63
N GLY A 6 -15.04 -2.06 -0.28
CA GLY A 6 -14.65 -3.10 -1.22
C GLY A 6 -15.86 -3.71 -1.95
N LEU A 7 -15.65 -4.08 -3.21
CA LEU A 7 -16.64 -4.75 -4.05
C LEU A 7 -16.36 -6.26 -4.11
N PRO A 8 -17.41 -7.10 -4.12
CA PRO A 8 -17.27 -8.55 -4.39
C PRO A 8 -17.16 -8.85 -5.88
N VAL A 9 -16.47 -9.92 -6.19
CA VAL A 9 -16.21 -10.46 -7.52
C VAL A 9 -17.31 -11.43 -7.96
N LEU A 10 -17.59 -11.45 -9.28
CA LEU A 10 -18.20 -12.45 -10.15
C LEU A 10 -19.74 -12.58 -10.22
N CYS A 11 -20.24 -12.21 -11.40
CA CYS A 11 -21.22 -13.01 -12.12
C CYS A 11 -21.04 -12.86 -13.63
N HIS A 12 -20.90 -13.97 -14.34
CA HIS A 12 -20.91 -14.06 -15.80
C HIS A 12 -22.34 -13.85 -16.31
N GLY A 13 -22.52 -12.88 -17.20
CA GLY A 13 -23.75 -12.68 -17.92
C GLY A 13 -23.62 -11.45 -18.84
N GLU A 14 -23.60 -11.65 -20.14
CA GLU A 14 -23.53 -10.60 -21.16
C GLU A 14 -24.70 -9.63 -21.02
N THR A 15 -24.50 -8.52 -20.32
CA THR A 15 -25.39 -7.37 -20.43
C THR A 15 -24.53 -6.12 -20.42
N ARG A 16 -24.25 -5.58 -21.59
CA ARG A 16 -23.47 -4.35 -21.75
C ARG A 16 -24.29 -3.16 -21.24
N CYS A 17 -23.75 -2.41 -20.30
CA CYS A 17 -24.41 -1.29 -19.63
C CYS A 17 -24.30 0.06 -20.39
N CYS A 18 -23.91 0.06 -21.66
CA CYS A 18 -23.83 1.31 -22.43
C CYS A 18 -25.21 1.81 -22.88
N VAL A 19 -25.47 3.07 -22.57
CA VAL A 19 -26.70 3.76 -23.01
C VAL A 19 -26.34 4.94 -23.92
N GLY A 20 -27.01 5.08 -25.06
CA GLY A 20 -26.78 6.22 -25.93
C GLY A 20 -27.17 7.55 -25.27
N ALA A 21 -26.27 8.54 -25.26
CA ALA A 21 -26.50 9.86 -24.72
C ALA A 21 -26.77 10.91 -25.82
N ALA A 22 -27.56 11.94 -25.48
CA ALA A 22 -27.73 13.10 -26.34
C ALA A 22 -26.56 14.07 -26.15
N THR A 23 -25.97 14.54 -27.24
CA THR A 23 -24.98 15.63 -27.19
C THR A 23 -25.66 16.98 -27.00
N ALA A 24 -24.93 17.98 -26.46
CA ALA A 24 -25.38 19.38 -26.42
C ALA A 24 -25.72 19.96 -27.83
N SER A 25 -25.29 19.30 -28.90
CA SER A 25 -25.60 19.63 -30.30
C SER A 25 -26.73 18.79 -30.92
N GLY A 26 -27.43 17.94 -30.14
CA GLY A 26 -28.60 17.19 -30.61
C GLY A 26 -28.29 15.85 -31.30
N ALA A 27 -27.06 15.44 -31.48
CA ALA A 27 -26.71 14.11 -32.00
C ALA A 27 -26.82 13.07 -30.89
N ARG A 28 -27.64 12.02 -31.12
CA ARG A 28 -27.71 10.84 -30.23
C ARG A 28 -26.64 9.84 -30.66
N PHE A 29 -25.73 9.47 -29.73
CA PHE A 29 -24.94 8.27 -29.96
C PHE A 29 -25.83 7.03 -29.79
N ASP A 30 -25.71 6.09 -30.71
CA ASP A 30 -26.24 4.74 -30.55
C ASP A 30 -25.51 4.03 -29.42
N THR A 31 -26.20 3.12 -28.73
CA THR A 31 -25.61 2.29 -27.67
C THR A 31 -24.33 1.56 -28.12
N GLN A 32 -24.31 1.07 -29.36
CA GLN A 32 -23.15 0.41 -29.96
C GLN A 32 -21.95 1.38 -30.10
N GLN A 33 -22.20 2.61 -30.51
CA GLN A 33 -21.15 3.64 -30.65
C GLN A 33 -20.58 4.03 -29.27
N ALA A 34 -21.44 4.10 -28.24
CA ALA A 34 -20.98 4.39 -26.87
C ALA A 34 -20.09 3.27 -26.35
N CYS A 35 -20.43 2.00 -26.54
CA CYS A 35 -19.60 0.87 -26.14
C CYS A 35 -18.26 0.84 -26.89
N THR A 36 -18.27 1.12 -28.20
CA THR A 36 -17.05 1.17 -29.00
C THR A 36 -16.14 2.30 -28.52
N ALA A 37 -16.66 3.50 -28.27
CA ALA A 37 -15.87 4.63 -27.78
C ALA A 37 -15.30 4.39 -26.37
N LEU A 38 -16.04 3.71 -25.49
CA LEU A 38 -15.53 3.31 -24.18
C LEU A 38 -14.37 2.31 -24.30
N ALA A 39 -14.54 1.29 -25.16
CA ALA A 39 -13.49 0.30 -25.40
C ALA A 39 -12.23 0.94 -26.01
N ASP A 40 -12.39 1.84 -26.98
CA ASP A 40 -11.28 2.57 -27.61
C ASP A 40 -10.52 3.43 -26.58
N GLU A 41 -11.20 4.09 -25.65
CA GLU A 41 -10.56 4.88 -24.58
C GLU A 41 -9.84 3.99 -23.58
N ILE A 42 -10.42 2.86 -23.16
CA ILE A 42 -9.76 1.89 -22.27
C ILE A 42 -8.48 1.36 -22.92
N ASP A 43 -8.51 1.03 -24.19
CA ASP A 43 -7.34 0.53 -24.92
C ASP A 43 -6.28 1.62 -25.10
N ALA A 44 -6.68 2.86 -25.36
CA ALA A 44 -5.77 4.00 -25.43
C ALA A 44 -5.05 4.25 -24.11
N LEU A 45 -5.78 4.23 -22.99
CA LEU A 45 -5.21 4.39 -21.64
C LEU A 45 -4.22 3.25 -21.30
N ARG A 46 -4.56 2.00 -21.63
CA ARG A 46 -3.68 0.83 -21.44
C ARG A 46 -2.45 0.82 -22.33
N ALA A 47 -2.53 1.46 -23.49
CA ALA A 47 -1.41 1.54 -24.43
C ALA A 47 -0.32 2.53 -24.01
N MET A 48 -0.63 3.45 -23.09
CA MET A 48 0.32 4.47 -22.65
C MET A 48 1.58 3.82 -22.04
N GLN A 49 2.74 4.13 -22.61
CA GLN A 49 4.02 3.61 -22.13
C GLN A 49 4.57 4.45 -20.99
N ARG A 50 4.32 5.76 -21.03
CA ARG A 50 4.73 6.74 -20.05
C ARG A 50 3.61 7.77 -19.87
N PHE A 51 3.43 8.20 -18.65
CA PHE A 51 2.48 9.25 -18.31
C PHE A 51 3.07 10.18 -17.27
N ASP A 52 2.89 11.48 -17.44
CA ASP A 52 3.24 12.50 -16.46
C ASP A 52 2.25 13.67 -16.55
N ALA A 53 1.86 14.16 -15.40
CA ALA A 53 0.95 15.31 -15.28
C ALA A 53 1.05 15.95 -13.89
N THR A 54 0.72 17.22 -13.82
CA THR A 54 0.30 17.85 -12.57
C THR A 54 -1.22 17.86 -12.51
N VAL A 55 -1.79 17.61 -11.33
CA VAL A 55 -3.23 17.58 -11.14
C VAL A 55 -3.64 18.53 -10.02
N ASP A 56 -4.57 19.43 -10.33
CA ASP A 56 -5.33 20.18 -9.35
C ASP A 56 -6.51 19.33 -8.90
N TYR A 57 -6.46 18.84 -7.66
CA TYR A 57 -7.47 17.95 -7.11
C TYR A 57 -8.25 18.67 -6.02
N ALA A 58 -9.49 19.05 -6.33
CA ALA A 58 -10.37 19.79 -5.44
C ALA A 58 -11.43 18.87 -4.84
N VAL A 59 -11.64 18.97 -3.54
CA VAL A 59 -12.67 18.25 -2.78
C VAL A 59 -13.59 19.26 -2.13
N SER A 60 -14.85 19.31 -2.60
CA SER A 60 -15.92 20.08 -1.97
C SER A 60 -16.66 19.20 -0.98
N LEU A 61 -16.63 19.58 0.28
CA LEU A 61 -17.26 18.85 1.37
C LEU A 61 -18.62 19.48 1.73
N PRO A 62 -19.62 18.68 2.12
CA PRO A 62 -20.88 19.21 2.63
C PRO A 62 -20.60 20.15 3.82
N MET A 63 -21.24 21.30 3.83
CA MET A 63 -21.16 22.31 4.91
C MET A 63 -19.76 22.94 5.13
N ALA A 64 -18.85 22.80 4.18
CA ALA A 64 -17.59 23.56 4.16
C ALA A 64 -17.72 24.76 3.22
N ASP A 65 -17.22 25.92 3.64
CA ASP A 65 -17.29 27.13 2.83
C ASP A 65 -16.22 27.14 1.73
N ASP A 66 -15.10 26.40 1.94
CA ASP A 66 -13.97 26.34 1.02
C ASP A 66 -13.63 24.91 0.60
N ASP A 67 -13.25 24.74 -0.65
CA ASP A 67 -12.71 23.50 -1.19
C ASP A 67 -11.33 23.17 -0.62
N VAL A 68 -11.07 21.88 -0.43
CA VAL A 68 -9.73 21.38 -0.11
C VAL A 68 -9.02 21.05 -1.42
N ILE A 69 -7.97 21.83 -1.75
CA ILE A 69 -7.27 21.70 -3.04
C ILE A 69 -5.88 21.11 -2.83
N TYR A 70 -5.66 19.91 -3.36
CA TYR A 70 -4.34 19.29 -3.45
C TYR A 70 -3.66 19.64 -4.77
N LYS A 71 -2.35 19.84 -4.72
CA LYS A 71 -1.47 19.89 -5.89
C LYS A 71 -0.74 18.56 -5.97
N ILE A 72 -0.93 17.84 -7.06
CA ILE A 72 -0.42 16.47 -7.22
C ILE A 72 0.45 16.43 -8.48
N ALA A 73 1.65 15.88 -8.36
CA ALA A 73 2.48 15.53 -9.50
C ALA A 73 2.50 14.00 -9.65
N LEU A 74 2.21 13.53 -10.84
CA LEU A 74 2.10 12.12 -11.20
C LEU A 74 3.11 11.80 -12.29
N ALA A 75 3.84 10.69 -12.13
CA ALA A 75 4.60 10.11 -13.24
C ALA A 75 4.54 8.59 -13.15
N SER A 76 4.36 7.93 -14.31
CA SER A 76 4.42 6.47 -14.42
C SER A 76 5.09 6.04 -15.71
N GLU A 77 5.71 4.87 -15.67
CA GLU A 77 6.34 4.23 -16.81
C GLU A 77 6.03 2.74 -16.79
N LYS A 78 5.76 2.18 -17.97
CA LYS A 78 5.40 0.77 -18.11
C LYS A 78 6.57 -0.14 -17.78
N ALA A 79 6.35 -1.11 -16.90
CA ALA A 79 7.33 -2.10 -16.43
C ALA A 79 6.80 -3.53 -16.69
N PRO A 80 6.79 -3.99 -17.95
CA PRO A 80 6.14 -5.25 -18.33
C PRO A 80 6.81 -6.51 -17.74
N ALA A 81 8.03 -6.38 -17.21
CA ALA A 81 8.72 -7.45 -16.51
C ALA A 81 8.28 -7.62 -15.05
N ASP A 82 7.62 -6.62 -14.48
CA ASP A 82 7.09 -6.70 -13.11
C ASP A 82 5.78 -7.50 -13.11
N SER A 83 5.76 -8.60 -12.36
CA SER A 83 4.61 -9.51 -12.27
C SER A 83 3.52 -9.03 -11.30
N LEU A 84 3.82 -8.04 -10.44
CA LEU A 84 2.88 -7.51 -9.45
C LEU A 84 2.11 -6.30 -9.98
N LEU A 85 2.83 -5.37 -10.59
CA LEU A 85 2.27 -4.17 -11.19
C LEU A 85 3.06 -3.86 -12.46
N SER A 86 2.40 -3.83 -13.61
CA SER A 86 3.04 -3.59 -14.91
C SER A 86 3.51 -2.13 -15.12
N TYR A 87 3.64 -1.35 -14.05
CA TYR A 87 4.03 0.06 -14.07
C TYR A 87 4.86 0.42 -12.85
N ASN A 88 5.96 1.11 -13.06
CA ASN A 88 6.61 1.90 -12.03
C ASN A 88 5.92 3.26 -11.95
N TYR A 89 5.79 3.83 -10.75
CA TYR A 89 5.18 5.14 -10.61
C TYR A 89 5.73 5.94 -9.43
N ILE A 90 5.48 7.25 -9.50
CA ILE A 90 5.64 8.17 -8.38
C ILE A 90 4.47 9.16 -8.35
N ILE A 91 4.00 9.44 -7.15
CA ILE A 91 2.97 10.41 -6.83
C ILE A 91 3.53 11.34 -5.77
N ASP A 92 3.65 12.62 -6.07
CA ASP A 92 3.91 13.67 -5.10
C ASP A 92 2.64 14.47 -4.86
N TRP A 93 2.35 14.81 -3.64
CA TRP A 93 1.21 15.66 -3.35
C TRP A 93 1.50 16.66 -2.23
N SER A 94 0.86 17.81 -2.31
CA SER A 94 0.87 18.83 -1.27
C SER A 94 -0.52 19.45 -1.12
N LEU A 95 -0.78 19.97 0.08
CA LEU A 95 -1.98 20.72 0.41
C LEU A 95 -1.58 22.17 0.73
N PRO A 96 -1.60 23.07 -0.26
CA PRO A 96 -1.19 24.46 -0.06
C PRO A 96 -1.99 25.16 1.05
N GLY A 97 -1.31 25.98 1.86
CA GLY A 97 -1.95 26.75 2.92
C GLY A 97 -2.12 26.04 4.26
N ARG A 98 -1.74 24.74 4.37
CA ARG A 98 -1.83 23.99 5.64
C ARG A 98 -0.48 23.68 6.31
N GLY A 99 0.60 24.41 5.93
CA GLY A 99 1.94 24.28 6.50
C GLY A 99 2.79 23.20 5.84
N GLU A 100 4.06 23.09 6.26
CA GLU A 100 5.06 22.19 5.67
C GLU A 100 4.72 20.70 5.80
N ASN A 101 3.84 20.35 6.74
CA ASN A 101 3.49 18.97 7.07
C ASN A 101 2.36 18.38 6.21
N ALA A 102 1.74 19.19 5.37
CA ALA A 102 0.63 18.74 4.53
C ALA A 102 1.11 18.33 3.15
N SER A 103 2.09 17.42 3.09
CA SER A 103 2.62 16.85 1.85
C SER A 103 3.00 15.39 2.04
N GLY A 104 3.13 14.67 0.95
CA GLY A 104 3.56 13.29 0.96
C GLY A 104 3.91 12.78 -0.42
N PHE A 105 4.44 11.58 -0.48
CA PHE A 105 4.66 10.86 -1.73
C PHE A 105 4.34 9.38 -1.61
N SER A 106 4.07 8.76 -2.76
CA SER A 106 4.05 7.31 -2.92
C SER A 106 4.84 6.94 -4.15
N ALA A 107 5.64 5.89 -4.07
CA ALA A 107 6.39 5.37 -5.21
C ALA A 107 6.37 3.84 -5.22
N TYR A 108 6.37 3.27 -6.41
CA TYR A 108 6.46 1.83 -6.61
C TYR A 108 7.41 1.53 -7.78
N PHE A 109 8.32 0.59 -7.58
CA PHE A 109 9.19 0.01 -8.59
C PHE A 109 9.70 -1.37 -8.14
N ASP A 110 9.77 -2.32 -9.03
CA ASP A 110 10.37 -3.66 -8.84
C ASP A 110 9.99 -4.34 -7.51
N GLY A 111 8.71 -4.32 -7.17
CA GLY A 111 8.20 -4.93 -5.93
C GLY A 111 8.51 -4.14 -4.66
N HIS A 112 9.05 -2.94 -4.75
CA HIS A 112 9.23 -2.02 -3.64
C HIS A 112 8.14 -0.94 -3.65
N TYR A 113 7.45 -0.76 -2.55
CA TYR A 113 6.45 0.28 -2.35
C TYR A 113 6.85 1.20 -1.21
N TYR A 114 6.92 2.48 -1.51
CA TYR A 114 7.25 3.54 -0.56
C TYR A 114 6.05 4.45 -0.39
N ASN A 115 5.76 4.82 0.86
CA ASN A 115 4.71 5.77 1.20
C ASN A 115 5.18 6.70 2.31
N TYR A 116 5.33 7.98 1.99
CA TYR A 116 5.63 9.02 2.97
C TYR A 116 4.39 9.87 3.23
N ARG A 117 3.98 9.91 4.49
CA ARG A 117 2.88 10.74 4.96
C ARG A 117 2.98 10.94 6.48
N ASP A 118 2.57 12.13 6.96
CA ASP A 118 2.51 12.45 8.40
C ASP A 118 3.86 12.20 9.12
N HIS A 119 4.97 12.62 8.50
CA HIS A 119 6.34 12.41 8.99
C HIS A 119 6.72 10.94 9.21
N ARG A 120 6.19 10.05 8.41
CA ARG A 120 6.52 8.63 8.44
C ARG A 120 6.77 8.14 7.02
N LEU A 121 7.98 7.67 6.76
CA LEU A 121 8.30 6.91 5.56
C LEU A 121 8.06 5.43 5.84
N ARG A 122 7.08 4.86 5.15
CA ARG A 122 6.79 3.43 5.19
C ARG A 122 7.34 2.80 3.93
N GLU A 123 8.04 1.71 4.10
CA GLU A 123 8.64 0.93 3.03
C GLU A 123 8.14 -0.50 3.12
N TYR A 124 7.79 -1.05 1.97
CA TYR A 124 7.25 -2.39 1.85
C TYR A 124 7.93 -3.09 0.68
N HIS A 125 8.15 -4.37 0.84
CA HIS A 125 8.69 -5.21 -0.22
C HIS A 125 7.90 -6.51 -0.32
N TYR A 126 7.51 -6.90 -1.54
CA TYR A 126 6.61 -8.03 -1.78
C TYR A 126 7.10 -9.37 -1.22
N LYS A 127 8.42 -9.55 -1.01
CA LYS A 127 9.00 -10.80 -0.49
C LYS A 127 8.71 -11.04 0.99
N TRP A 128 8.46 -9.96 1.77
CA TRP A 128 8.27 -10.08 3.22
C TRP A 128 7.09 -9.28 3.78
N ASP A 129 6.53 -8.37 2.99
CA ASP A 129 5.37 -7.58 3.39
C ASP A 129 4.16 -7.99 2.58
N SER A 130 3.24 -8.74 3.18
CA SER A 130 2.08 -9.25 2.44
C SER A 130 0.99 -8.18 2.25
N VAL A 131 0.72 -7.34 3.25
CA VAL A 131 -0.48 -6.49 3.28
C VAL A 131 -0.60 -5.52 2.10
N PRO A 132 0.42 -4.74 1.68
CA PRO A 132 0.26 -3.84 0.55
C PRO A 132 0.16 -4.54 -0.82
N PHE A 133 0.49 -5.84 -0.87
CA PHE A 133 0.59 -6.62 -2.10
C PHE A 133 -0.50 -7.69 -2.24
N LEU A 134 -1.33 -7.90 -1.22
CA LEU A 134 -2.46 -8.82 -1.29
C LEU A 134 -3.61 -8.19 -2.05
N THR A 135 -4.12 -8.91 -3.04
CA THR A 135 -5.29 -8.48 -3.84
C THR A 135 -6.51 -8.22 -2.97
N ASP A 136 -6.77 -9.10 -1.99
CA ASP A 136 -7.91 -8.98 -1.08
C ASP A 136 -7.78 -7.80 -0.10
N ALA A 137 -6.55 -7.45 0.29
CA ALA A 137 -6.26 -6.27 1.10
C ALA A 137 -6.22 -4.97 0.28
N GLY A 138 -6.40 -5.06 -1.04
CA GLY A 138 -6.43 -3.95 -1.95
C GLY A 138 -5.16 -3.74 -2.77
N GLY A 139 -4.11 -4.52 -2.54
CA GLY A 139 -2.85 -4.47 -3.25
C GLY A 139 -2.14 -3.11 -3.14
N VAL A 140 -1.04 -2.99 -3.86
CA VAL A 140 -0.23 -1.77 -3.95
C VAL A 140 -1.04 -0.56 -4.44
N MET A 141 -1.90 -0.76 -5.43
CA MET A 141 -2.67 0.33 -6.03
C MET A 141 -3.66 0.96 -5.06
N ARG A 142 -4.35 0.17 -4.21
CA ARG A 142 -5.34 0.70 -3.27
C ARG A 142 -4.71 1.39 -2.05
N ASN A 143 -3.46 1.08 -1.74
CA ASN A 143 -2.76 1.71 -0.62
C ASN A 143 -2.11 3.04 -1.00
N ALA A 144 -1.93 3.33 -2.28
CA ALA A 144 -1.39 4.60 -2.75
C ALA A 144 -2.51 5.64 -2.90
N GLN A 145 -2.39 6.75 -2.17
CA GLN A 145 -3.30 7.88 -2.34
C GLN A 145 -3.12 8.47 -3.74
N PHE A 146 -4.24 8.77 -4.44
CA PHE A 146 -4.28 9.35 -5.78
C PHE A 146 -3.81 8.42 -6.93
N VAL A 147 -3.59 7.14 -6.67
CA VAL A 147 -3.24 6.18 -7.73
C VAL A 147 -4.32 6.09 -8.82
N ASP A 148 -5.57 6.33 -8.45
CA ASP A 148 -6.74 6.36 -9.33
C ASP A 148 -6.72 7.47 -10.40
N LEU A 149 -5.77 8.39 -10.30
CA LEU A 149 -5.54 9.43 -11.30
C LEU A 149 -4.62 8.96 -12.45
N PHE A 150 -4.00 7.79 -12.35
CA PHE A 150 -3.21 7.24 -13.45
C PHE A 150 -4.07 6.61 -14.56
N PRO A 151 -3.64 6.72 -15.82
CA PRO A 151 -4.36 6.12 -16.95
C PRO A 151 -4.59 4.61 -16.84
N PHE A 152 -3.61 3.85 -16.34
CA PHE A 152 -3.73 2.40 -16.19
C PHE A 152 -4.81 2.02 -15.17
N GLU A 153 -4.90 2.74 -14.06
CA GLU A 153 -5.94 2.51 -13.05
C GLU A 153 -7.32 2.98 -13.53
N MET A 154 -7.39 4.11 -14.28
CA MET A 154 -8.62 4.54 -14.92
C MET A 154 -9.14 3.49 -15.88
N ALA A 155 -8.26 2.90 -16.70
CA ALA A 155 -8.64 1.87 -17.66
C ALA A 155 -9.26 0.64 -16.98
N ASP A 156 -8.65 0.18 -15.89
CA ASP A 156 -9.15 -0.97 -15.15
C ASP A 156 -10.46 -0.68 -14.42
N ARG A 157 -10.62 0.53 -13.86
CA ARG A 157 -11.88 0.98 -13.27
C ARG A 157 -12.99 1.10 -14.29
N LEU A 158 -12.73 1.70 -15.45
CA LEU A 158 -13.72 1.83 -16.52
C LEU A 158 -14.13 0.46 -17.06
N ALA A 159 -13.20 -0.48 -17.23
CA ALA A 159 -13.48 -1.85 -17.62
C ALA A 159 -14.32 -2.61 -16.57
N ALA A 160 -14.03 -2.41 -15.28
CA ALA A 160 -14.82 -2.98 -14.20
C ALA A 160 -16.25 -2.40 -14.18
N MET A 161 -16.41 -1.11 -14.40
CA MET A 161 -17.71 -0.44 -14.45
C MET A 161 -18.53 -0.89 -15.68
N GLU A 162 -17.88 -1.13 -16.83
CA GLU A 162 -18.54 -1.66 -18.02
C GLU A 162 -19.19 -3.03 -17.76
N SER A 163 -18.56 -3.85 -16.94
CA SER A 163 -19.04 -5.20 -16.61
C SER A 163 -20.08 -5.26 -15.49
N ASP A 164 -20.30 -4.17 -14.74
CA ASP A 164 -21.21 -4.12 -13.59
C ASP A 164 -22.56 -3.48 -13.98
N SER A 165 -23.64 -4.24 -13.92
CA SER A 165 -25.00 -3.78 -14.26
C SER A 165 -25.57 -2.66 -13.38
N THR A 166 -24.93 -2.33 -12.26
CA THR A 166 -25.33 -1.17 -11.43
C THR A 166 -24.87 0.16 -12.03
N TYR A 167 -23.96 0.13 -13.01
CA TYR A 167 -23.46 1.31 -13.70
C TYR A 167 -24.12 1.48 -15.08
N THR A 168 -24.30 2.72 -15.44
CA THR A 168 -24.71 3.14 -16.79
C THR A 168 -23.62 4.04 -17.35
N VAL A 169 -23.09 3.71 -18.53
CA VAL A 169 -22.07 4.51 -19.21
C VAL A 169 -22.66 5.17 -20.43
N SER A 170 -22.40 6.46 -20.60
CA SER A 170 -22.78 7.22 -21.81
C SER A 170 -21.58 8.04 -22.29
N VAL A 171 -21.54 8.28 -23.61
CA VAL A 171 -20.42 8.98 -24.27
C VAL A 171 -20.94 10.20 -24.99
N ALA A 172 -20.23 11.31 -24.91
CA ALA A 172 -20.53 12.54 -25.64
C ALA A 172 -19.25 13.26 -26.07
N GLN A 173 -19.31 14.01 -27.14
CA GLN A 173 -18.26 14.93 -27.56
C GLN A 173 -18.50 16.30 -26.88
N THR A 174 -17.43 16.92 -26.38
CA THR A 174 -17.50 18.19 -25.68
C THR A 174 -16.21 19.01 -25.89
N THR A 175 -16.07 20.05 -25.10
CA THR A 175 -14.84 20.89 -25.08
C THR A 175 -14.49 21.18 -23.63
N VAL A 176 -13.23 20.97 -23.27
CA VAL A 176 -12.65 21.31 -21.96
C VAL A 176 -11.52 22.30 -22.21
N ASP A 177 -11.60 23.49 -21.62
CA ASP A 177 -10.59 24.56 -21.76
C ASP A 177 -10.20 24.85 -23.22
N GLY A 178 -11.17 24.83 -24.13
CA GLY A 178 -10.97 25.07 -25.56
C GLY A 178 -10.44 23.86 -26.36
N ARG A 179 -10.14 22.73 -25.72
CA ARG A 179 -9.72 21.47 -26.35
C ARG A 179 -10.92 20.58 -26.58
N LYS A 180 -11.02 19.99 -27.79
CA LYS A 180 -12.03 18.95 -28.06
C LYS A 180 -11.79 17.74 -27.17
N ALA A 181 -12.84 17.20 -26.57
CA ALA A 181 -12.77 16.09 -25.64
C ALA A 181 -13.91 15.09 -25.87
N THR A 182 -13.59 13.82 -25.63
CA THR A 182 -14.56 12.75 -25.43
C THR A 182 -14.90 12.72 -23.94
N MET A 183 -16.18 12.84 -23.60
CA MET A 183 -16.68 12.72 -22.23
C MET A 183 -17.31 11.34 -22.04
N LEU A 184 -16.81 10.57 -21.08
CA LEU A 184 -17.46 9.38 -20.58
C LEU A 184 -18.18 9.73 -19.28
N LYS A 185 -19.50 9.58 -19.26
CA LYS A 185 -20.30 9.79 -18.05
C LYS A 185 -20.76 8.44 -17.52
N VAL A 186 -20.38 8.17 -16.28
CA VAL A 186 -20.69 6.95 -15.54
C VAL A 186 -21.64 7.29 -14.39
N VAL A 187 -22.76 6.59 -14.30
CA VAL A 187 -23.76 6.77 -13.24
C VAL A 187 -23.99 5.43 -12.57
N ARG A 188 -23.86 5.38 -11.25
CA ARG A 188 -24.19 4.21 -10.44
C ARG A 188 -25.51 4.42 -9.73
N ASN A 189 -26.40 3.44 -9.89
CA ASN A 189 -27.68 3.43 -9.21
C ASN A 189 -27.77 2.22 -8.26
N ILE A 190 -28.20 2.47 -7.01
CA ILE A 190 -28.52 1.44 -6.02
C ILE A 190 -29.97 1.64 -5.60
N ASN A 191 -30.82 0.61 -5.77
CA ASN A 191 -32.25 0.70 -5.47
C ASN A 191 -32.95 1.90 -6.14
N SER A 192 -32.62 2.16 -7.42
CA SER A 192 -33.13 3.27 -8.23
C SER A 192 -32.72 4.68 -7.72
N LEU A 193 -31.79 4.77 -6.78
CA LEU A 193 -31.21 6.03 -6.33
C LEU A 193 -29.81 6.19 -6.94
N GLU A 194 -29.54 7.35 -7.50
CA GLU A 194 -28.21 7.71 -7.98
C GLU A 194 -27.30 7.94 -6.77
N CYS A 195 -26.25 7.12 -6.63
CA CYS A 195 -25.31 7.22 -5.53
C CYS A 195 -23.93 7.72 -5.96
N LEU A 196 -23.65 7.69 -7.27
CA LEU A 196 -22.40 8.17 -7.86
C LEU A 196 -22.63 8.63 -9.27
N ARG A 197 -22.07 9.79 -9.62
CA ARG A 197 -21.91 10.28 -10.98
C ARG A 197 -20.46 10.65 -11.20
N GLN A 198 -19.85 10.07 -12.24
CA GLN A 198 -18.48 10.42 -12.64
C GLN A 198 -18.46 10.82 -14.10
N GLU A 199 -17.72 11.86 -14.41
CA GLU A 199 -17.50 12.36 -15.75
C GLU A 199 -16.00 12.40 -16.00
N TYR A 200 -15.54 11.59 -16.95
CA TYR A 200 -14.16 11.54 -17.41
C TYR A 200 -14.06 12.28 -18.73
N PHE A 201 -13.10 13.16 -18.86
CA PHE A 201 -12.88 13.95 -20.07
C PHE A 201 -11.50 13.62 -20.63
N PHE A 202 -11.46 13.06 -21.82
CA PHE A 202 -10.24 12.70 -22.54
C PHE A 202 -10.07 13.57 -23.76
N ALA A 203 -8.84 14.00 -24.06
CA ALA A 203 -8.55 14.77 -25.27
C ALA A 203 -8.85 13.94 -26.51
N ALA A 204 -9.68 14.49 -27.42
CA ALA A 204 -10.08 13.77 -28.64
C ALA A 204 -8.91 13.52 -29.62
N SER A 205 -7.74 14.14 -29.42
CA SER A 205 -6.55 14.01 -30.24
C SER A 205 -5.68 12.79 -29.90
N ASP A 206 -5.59 12.44 -28.62
CA ASP A 206 -4.59 11.52 -28.10
C ASP A 206 -5.05 10.69 -26.88
N GLY A 207 -6.33 10.82 -26.47
CA GLY A 207 -6.90 10.09 -25.34
C GLY A 207 -6.32 10.50 -23.96
N MET A 208 -5.55 11.60 -23.88
CA MET A 208 -4.98 12.04 -22.60
C MET A 208 -6.08 12.57 -21.67
N PRO A 209 -6.07 12.18 -20.36
CA PRO A 209 -7.03 12.67 -19.38
C PRO A 209 -6.95 14.21 -19.26
N LEU A 210 -8.06 14.90 -19.32
CA LEU A 210 -8.13 16.36 -19.13
C LEU A 210 -8.74 16.74 -17.79
N LYS A 211 -9.82 16.03 -17.44
CA LYS A 211 -10.58 16.30 -16.21
C LYS A 211 -11.33 15.04 -15.77
N ILE A 212 -11.46 14.86 -14.47
CA ILE A 212 -12.43 13.94 -13.85
C ILE A 212 -13.30 14.77 -12.90
N SER A 213 -14.60 14.59 -12.95
CA SER A 213 -15.54 15.14 -11.96
C SER A 213 -16.34 13.98 -11.38
N SER A 214 -16.39 13.89 -10.06
CA SER A 214 -17.10 12.83 -9.33
C SER A 214 -18.05 13.47 -8.32
N LEU A 215 -19.31 13.12 -8.40
CA LEU A 215 -20.34 13.56 -7.49
C LEU A 215 -20.88 12.35 -6.72
N PHE A 216 -20.64 12.34 -5.44
CA PHE A 216 -21.10 11.28 -4.51
C PHE A 216 -22.39 11.70 -3.84
N ASN A 217 -23.34 10.77 -3.75
CA ASN A 217 -24.66 10.97 -3.14
C ASN A 217 -25.40 12.20 -3.67
N PRO A 218 -25.63 12.34 -5.00
CA PRO A 218 -26.27 13.51 -5.60
C PRO A 218 -27.61 13.86 -4.94
N GLY A 219 -27.78 15.12 -4.54
CA GLY A 219 -29.02 15.62 -3.92
C GLY A 219 -29.26 15.15 -2.48
N MET A 220 -28.30 14.51 -1.82
CA MET A 220 -28.41 14.06 -0.43
C MET A 220 -27.58 14.95 0.51
N LEU A 221 -27.87 14.88 1.84
CA LEU A 221 -27.14 15.62 2.87
C LEU A 221 -25.63 15.34 2.90
N GLY A 222 -25.19 14.21 2.37
CA GLY A 222 -23.79 13.81 2.25
C GLY A 222 -23.22 14.00 0.86
N GLU A 223 -23.79 14.89 0.03
CA GLU A 223 -23.27 15.18 -1.29
C GLU A 223 -21.85 15.72 -1.20
N GLN A 224 -20.93 15.10 -1.96
CA GLN A 224 -19.54 15.50 -2.04
C GLN A 224 -19.13 15.55 -3.50
N GLU A 225 -18.50 16.65 -3.91
CA GLU A 225 -17.91 16.77 -5.25
C GLU A 225 -16.38 16.65 -5.16
N VAL A 226 -15.82 15.92 -6.12
CA VAL A 226 -14.38 15.81 -6.31
C VAL A 226 -14.05 16.11 -7.75
N THR A 227 -13.14 17.05 -7.99
CA THR A 227 -12.67 17.40 -9.34
C THR A 227 -11.16 17.25 -9.44
N ALA A 228 -10.69 16.49 -10.41
CA ALA A 228 -9.29 16.39 -10.79
C ALA A 228 -9.08 17.04 -12.16
N ARG A 229 -8.23 18.05 -12.28
CA ARG A 229 -7.88 18.74 -13.51
C ARG A 229 -6.42 18.52 -13.86
N TYR A 230 -6.17 17.93 -15.03
CA TYR A 230 -4.83 17.59 -15.49
C TYR A 230 -4.20 18.76 -16.21
N ILE A 231 -2.95 19.03 -15.88
CA ILE A 231 -2.10 20.08 -16.43
C ILE A 231 -0.86 19.42 -16.98
N TYR A 232 -0.68 19.53 -18.29
CA TYR A 232 0.50 19.02 -19.00
C TYR A 232 1.43 20.20 -19.23
N ALA A 233 2.51 20.28 -18.46
CA ALA A 233 3.51 21.35 -18.64
C ALA A 233 4.55 20.89 -19.66
N ASP A 234 5.01 21.85 -20.48
CA ASP A 234 6.19 21.65 -21.32
C ASP A 234 7.42 21.41 -20.42
N ALA A 235 7.91 20.19 -20.38
CA ALA A 235 9.30 19.83 -20.08
C ALA A 235 9.84 19.76 -18.64
N ASN A 236 9.08 19.52 -17.59
CA ASN A 236 9.68 19.03 -16.33
C ASN A 236 8.98 17.76 -15.87
N VAL A 237 9.21 16.71 -16.62
CA VAL A 237 8.74 15.37 -16.31
C VAL A 237 9.48 14.88 -15.08
N ALA A 238 8.75 14.59 -14.03
CA ALA A 238 9.31 13.88 -12.90
C ALA A 238 9.82 12.51 -13.40
N GLU A 239 11.10 12.24 -13.27
CA GLU A 239 11.62 10.92 -13.59
C GLU A 239 11.01 9.90 -12.65
N VAL A 240 10.49 8.82 -13.21
CA VAL A 240 9.99 7.69 -12.44
C VAL A 240 11.19 6.95 -11.88
N PRO A 241 11.31 6.78 -10.56
CA PRO A 241 12.44 6.05 -9.99
C PRO A 241 12.34 4.57 -10.37
N ASP A 242 13.46 3.99 -10.72
CA ASP A 242 13.61 2.56 -10.98
C ASP A 242 14.41 1.83 -9.87
N ASN A 243 14.96 2.61 -8.93
CA ASN A 243 15.69 2.11 -7.77
C ASN A 243 15.62 3.08 -6.58
N GLU A 244 16.01 2.57 -5.41
CA GLU A 244 16.00 3.33 -4.15
C GLU A 244 16.95 4.52 -4.18
N GLU A 245 18.10 4.43 -4.85
CA GLU A 245 19.10 5.51 -4.90
C GLU A 245 18.53 6.76 -5.56
N GLN A 246 17.80 6.60 -6.67
CA GLN A 246 17.11 7.70 -7.34
C GLN A 246 16.00 8.30 -6.46
N LEU A 247 15.21 7.47 -5.78
CA LEU A 247 14.17 7.93 -4.88
C LEU A 247 14.77 8.68 -3.69
N ARG A 248 15.85 8.16 -3.09
CA ARG A 248 16.58 8.82 -2.00
C ARG A 248 17.23 10.14 -2.44
N ALA A 249 17.80 10.20 -3.64
CA ALA A 249 18.36 11.44 -4.18
C ALA A 249 17.28 12.54 -4.31
N ARG A 250 16.05 12.14 -4.61
CA ARG A 250 14.90 13.08 -4.70
C ARG A 250 14.39 13.54 -3.33
N TYR A 251 14.42 12.66 -2.31
CA TYR A 251 13.88 12.92 -0.98
C TYR A 251 14.90 12.66 0.15
N PRO A 252 16.10 13.27 0.12
CA PRO A 252 17.17 12.94 1.06
C PRO A 252 16.76 13.14 2.52
N GLU A 253 16.09 14.24 2.86
CA GLU A 253 15.65 14.51 4.24
C GLU A 253 14.64 13.48 4.75
N MET A 254 13.72 13.00 3.89
CA MET A 254 12.73 12.02 4.29
C MET A 254 13.39 10.70 4.59
N PHE A 255 14.32 10.26 3.77
CA PHE A 255 15.09 9.04 4.01
C PHE A 255 16.01 9.15 5.23
N ASP A 256 16.74 10.24 5.37
CA ASP A 256 17.69 10.40 6.46
C ASP A 256 16.99 10.61 7.82
N ARG A 257 15.89 11.33 7.86
CA ARG A 257 15.20 11.72 9.09
C ARG A 257 14.14 10.72 9.55
N TYR A 258 13.46 10.04 8.61
CA TYR A 258 12.31 9.19 8.91
C TYR A 258 12.58 7.70 8.68
N ARG A 259 13.57 7.35 7.85
CA ARG A 259 14.05 5.99 7.68
C ARG A 259 14.67 5.42 8.96
N GLU A 260 15.40 6.25 9.72
CA GLU A 260 15.97 5.83 11.03
C GLU A 260 14.88 5.33 12.00
N SER A 261 13.68 5.90 11.98
CA SER A 261 12.57 5.47 12.84
C SER A 261 11.89 4.19 12.36
N ASN A 262 11.92 3.90 11.06
CA ASN A 262 11.31 2.70 10.47
C ASN A 262 12.27 1.52 10.36
N TYR A 263 13.59 1.78 10.29
CA TYR A 263 14.66 0.77 10.23
C TYR A 263 15.42 0.60 11.54
N SER A 264 14.86 1.06 12.65
CA SER A 264 15.58 0.95 13.93
C SER A 264 15.90 -0.50 14.28
N VAL A 265 15.06 -1.46 13.88
CA VAL A 265 15.31 -2.88 14.13
C VAL A 265 16.50 -3.42 13.33
N GLU A 266 16.70 -3.01 12.09
CA GLU A 266 17.89 -3.39 11.30
C GLU A 266 19.17 -2.71 11.81
N ASN A 267 19.04 -1.50 12.34
CA ASN A 267 20.15 -0.76 12.95
C ASN A 267 20.60 -1.39 14.27
N LEU A 268 19.87 -2.37 14.82
CA LEU A 268 20.31 -3.14 15.97
C LEU A 268 21.52 -4.03 15.68
N ARG A 269 21.81 -4.36 14.41
CA ARG A 269 22.97 -5.20 14.06
C ARG A 269 24.26 -4.63 14.63
N GLY A 270 25.00 -5.45 15.36
CA GLY A 270 26.24 -5.06 16.05
C GLY A 270 26.04 -4.30 17.36
N THR A 271 24.81 -3.93 17.71
CA THR A 271 24.48 -3.27 18.99
C THR A 271 24.00 -4.28 20.03
N PRO A 272 24.05 -3.94 21.34
CA PRO A 272 23.44 -4.76 22.37
C PRO A 272 21.93 -4.89 22.18
N VAL A 273 21.38 -6.09 22.42
CA VAL A 273 19.94 -6.32 22.48
C VAL A 273 19.30 -5.34 23.46
N PRO A 274 18.22 -4.61 23.11
CA PRO A 274 17.52 -3.73 24.04
C PRO A 274 17.01 -4.50 25.26
N GLY A 275 17.08 -3.88 26.43
CA GLY A 275 16.58 -4.47 27.66
C GLY A 275 15.06 -4.61 27.64
N PHE A 276 14.56 -5.65 28.28
CA PHE A 276 13.12 -5.87 28.41
C PHE A 276 12.77 -6.58 29.73
N ALA A 277 11.54 -6.36 30.19
CA ALA A 277 10.98 -7.04 31.35
C ALA A 277 9.50 -7.33 31.06
N LEU A 278 9.22 -8.56 30.59
CA LEU A 278 7.92 -8.95 30.07
C LEU A 278 7.34 -10.14 30.86
N PRO A 279 6.02 -10.25 30.99
CA PRO A 279 5.40 -11.42 31.58
C PRO A 279 5.54 -12.62 30.63
N THR A 280 5.78 -13.80 31.23
CA THR A 280 5.69 -15.08 30.53
C THR A 280 4.22 -15.53 30.45
N THR A 281 3.92 -16.49 29.58
CA THR A 281 2.58 -17.13 29.55
C THR A 281 2.28 -17.89 30.86
N THR A 282 3.28 -18.26 31.64
CA THR A 282 3.11 -18.90 32.96
C THR A 282 2.89 -17.91 34.09
N GLY A 283 2.90 -16.58 33.83
CA GLY A 283 2.68 -15.53 34.81
C GLY A 283 3.94 -15.03 35.51
N GLU A 284 5.09 -15.63 35.27
CA GLU A 284 6.37 -15.15 35.78
C GLU A 284 6.87 -13.94 34.97
N ARG A 285 7.87 -13.21 35.49
CA ARG A 285 8.49 -12.10 34.78
C ARG A 285 9.85 -12.48 34.27
N TYR A 286 10.03 -12.40 32.96
CA TYR A 286 11.32 -12.56 32.29
C TYR A 286 11.97 -11.18 32.13
N THR A 287 13.17 -11.00 32.70
CA THR A 287 13.92 -9.73 32.68
C THR A 287 15.28 -9.94 32.01
N TYR A 288 15.57 -9.09 31.02
CA TYR A 288 16.89 -8.98 30.41
C TYR A 288 17.35 -7.52 30.44
N HIS A 289 18.57 -7.28 30.94
CA HIS A 289 19.14 -5.94 30.92
C HIS A 289 20.02 -5.74 29.69
N LYS A 290 19.93 -4.57 29.12
CA LYS A 290 20.68 -4.22 27.90
C LYS A 290 22.19 -4.45 28.10
N GLY A 291 22.75 -5.31 27.24
CA GLY A 291 24.20 -5.60 27.25
C GLY A 291 24.61 -6.75 28.17
N ASP A 292 23.68 -7.38 28.89
CA ASP A 292 23.98 -8.61 29.61
C ASP A 292 24.30 -9.75 28.62
N PRO A 293 25.23 -10.66 28.96
CA PRO A 293 25.45 -11.84 28.15
C PRO A 293 24.29 -12.84 28.30
N PHE A 294 23.97 -13.55 27.22
CA PHE A 294 23.09 -14.69 27.28
C PHE A 294 23.86 -15.97 27.62
N PRO A 295 23.23 -16.95 28.29
CA PRO A 295 23.86 -18.25 28.55
C PRO A 295 24.26 -19.03 27.30
N SER A 296 23.55 -18.79 26.19
CA SER A 296 23.74 -19.35 24.84
C SER A 296 23.32 -18.32 23.80
N PRO A 297 23.70 -18.48 22.53
CA PRO A 297 23.11 -17.69 21.46
C PRO A 297 21.57 -17.73 21.55
N VAL A 298 20.92 -16.63 21.14
CA VAL A 298 19.47 -16.50 21.25
C VAL A 298 18.83 -16.08 19.94
N ILE A 299 17.69 -16.69 19.65
CA ILE A 299 16.76 -16.25 18.60
C ILE A 299 15.55 -15.65 19.30
N ILE A 300 15.32 -14.35 19.09
CA ILE A 300 14.16 -13.64 19.61
C ILE A 300 13.19 -13.43 18.44
N ALA A 301 12.02 -14.04 18.50
CA ALA A 301 10.99 -13.86 17.50
C ALA A 301 9.85 -12.99 18.07
N VAL A 302 9.63 -11.86 17.45
CA VAL A 302 8.52 -10.96 17.80
C VAL A 302 7.35 -11.26 16.84
N LEU A 303 6.23 -11.63 17.44
CA LEU A 303 5.07 -12.21 16.76
C LEU A 303 3.80 -11.45 17.12
N ASP A 304 2.82 -11.48 16.21
CA ASP A 304 1.45 -11.04 16.47
C ASP A 304 0.49 -12.22 16.26
N PRO A 305 -0.34 -12.58 17.24
CA PRO A 305 -1.31 -13.66 17.11
C PRO A 305 -2.32 -13.46 15.97
N SER A 306 -2.60 -12.22 15.58
CA SER A 306 -3.54 -11.93 14.49
C SER A 306 -2.98 -12.21 13.10
N VAL A 307 -1.66 -12.42 12.97
CA VAL A 307 -1.01 -12.71 11.68
C VAL A 307 -1.13 -14.20 11.35
N ALA A 308 -1.75 -14.51 10.22
CA ALA A 308 -2.06 -15.89 9.82
C ALA A 308 -0.83 -16.82 9.71
N THR A 309 0.36 -16.26 9.44
CA THR A 309 1.60 -17.02 9.32
C THR A 309 2.29 -17.31 10.66
N THR A 310 1.79 -16.80 11.79
CA THR A 310 2.47 -16.92 13.10
C THR A 310 2.70 -18.37 13.52
N ALA A 311 1.71 -19.25 13.41
CA ALA A 311 1.87 -20.66 13.75
C ALA A 311 2.93 -21.38 12.89
N ALA A 312 2.92 -21.11 11.58
CA ALA A 312 3.91 -21.66 10.65
C ALA A 312 5.33 -21.12 10.98
N THR A 313 5.43 -19.84 11.33
CA THR A 313 6.69 -19.22 11.74
C THR A 313 7.25 -19.89 13.01
N VAL A 314 6.43 -20.13 14.03
CA VAL A 314 6.86 -20.83 15.25
C VAL A 314 7.39 -22.24 14.92
N ALA A 315 6.69 -22.97 14.07
CA ALA A 315 7.14 -24.30 13.63
C ALA A 315 8.49 -24.24 12.89
N THR A 316 8.66 -23.29 11.99
CA THR A 316 9.91 -23.03 11.26
C THR A 316 11.07 -22.70 12.22
N LEU A 317 10.85 -21.79 13.15
CA LEU A 317 11.87 -21.38 14.13
C LEU A 317 12.33 -22.56 15.02
N ARG A 318 11.40 -23.41 15.43
CA ARG A 318 11.73 -24.62 16.17
C ARG A 318 12.57 -25.60 15.36
N GLY A 319 12.22 -25.82 14.10
CA GLY A 319 13.02 -26.62 13.18
C GLY A 319 14.42 -26.07 12.96
N VAL A 320 14.55 -24.74 12.88
CA VAL A 320 15.85 -24.08 12.79
C VAL A 320 16.66 -24.33 14.08
N VAL A 321 16.09 -24.08 15.25
CA VAL A 321 16.80 -24.25 16.55
C VAL A 321 17.24 -25.71 16.71
N ASP A 322 16.37 -26.67 16.38
CA ASP A 322 16.68 -28.11 16.46
C ASP A 322 17.82 -28.51 15.49
N SER A 323 18.04 -27.75 14.42
CA SER A 323 19.05 -28.02 13.38
C SER A 323 20.38 -27.27 13.59
N LEU A 324 20.41 -26.29 14.51
CA LEU A 324 21.63 -25.52 14.77
C LEU A 324 22.71 -26.37 15.48
N PRO A 325 24.00 -26.17 15.14
CA PRO A 325 25.10 -26.98 15.69
C PRO A 325 25.37 -26.71 17.19
N ARG A 326 24.81 -25.64 17.73
CA ARG A 326 24.95 -25.21 19.13
C ARG A 326 23.60 -25.06 19.78
N GLN A 327 23.55 -25.33 21.08
CA GLN A 327 22.37 -25.05 21.87
C GLN A 327 22.05 -23.55 21.77
N THR A 328 20.86 -23.25 21.27
CA THR A 328 20.38 -21.89 21.06
C THR A 328 19.04 -21.73 21.79
N THR A 329 18.90 -20.63 22.54
CA THR A 329 17.65 -20.31 23.23
C THR A 329 16.70 -19.66 22.25
N LEU A 330 15.41 -20.09 22.27
CA LEU A 330 14.33 -19.47 21.49
C LEU A 330 13.42 -18.67 22.42
N ILE A 331 13.29 -17.38 22.17
CA ILE A 331 12.37 -16.48 22.87
C ILE A 331 11.26 -16.06 21.91
N LEU A 332 10.05 -16.54 22.16
CA LEU A 332 8.85 -16.12 21.42
C LEU A 332 8.21 -14.95 22.18
N MET A 333 8.15 -13.77 21.56
CA MET A 333 7.57 -12.56 22.13
C MET A 333 6.30 -12.19 21.37
N PHE A 334 5.15 -12.32 22.01
CA PHE A 334 3.86 -11.93 21.43
C PHE A 334 3.55 -10.47 21.76
N ALA A 335 3.27 -9.68 20.73
CA ALA A 335 2.89 -8.27 20.87
C ALA A 335 1.57 -8.10 21.64
N SER A 336 0.67 -9.09 21.57
CA SER A 336 -0.57 -9.14 22.31
C SER A 336 -0.35 -9.47 23.80
N SER A 337 -1.31 -9.07 24.64
CA SER A 337 -1.40 -9.50 26.04
C SER A 337 -2.30 -10.74 26.24
N ASP A 338 -2.85 -11.28 25.16
CA ASP A 338 -3.72 -12.46 25.16
C ASP A 338 -2.87 -13.72 25.32
N ILE A 339 -2.90 -14.27 26.54
CA ILE A 339 -2.13 -15.46 26.90
C ILE A 339 -2.67 -16.70 26.19
N ASP A 340 -3.99 -16.83 26.11
CA ASP A 340 -4.63 -18.02 25.51
C ASP A 340 -4.27 -18.10 24.01
N ALA A 341 -4.35 -17.00 23.29
CA ALA A 341 -3.95 -16.93 21.89
C ALA A 341 -2.43 -17.20 21.69
N ALA A 342 -1.60 -16.71 22.60
CA ALA A 342 -0.16 -16.96 22.56
C ALA A 342 0.16 -18.45 22.81
N GLU A 343 -0.49 -19.08 23.77
CA GLU A 343 -0.32 -20.52 24.09
C GLU A 343 -0.85 -21.42 22.98
N GLU A 344 -1.99 -21.08 22.38
CA GLU A 344 -2.54 -21.83 21.25
C GLU A 344 -1.55 -21.85 20.07
N LEU A 345 -0.94 -20.72 19.75
CA LEU A 345 -0.01 -20.57 18.63
C LEU A 345 1.38 -21.15 18.93
N ALA A 346 1.89 -20.90 20.14
CA ALA A 346 3.19 -21.41 20.54
C ALA A 346 3.14 -22.90 20.89
N GLY A 347 2.00 -23.41 21.35
CA GLY A 347 1.90 -24.77 21.87
C GLY A 347 2.75 -24.98 23.15
N PRO A 348 3.05 -26.23 23.52
CA PRO A 348 3.77 -26.53 24.75
C PRO A 348 5.17 -25.89 24.79
N LEU A 349 5.54 -25.35 25.95
CA LEU A 349 6.87 -24.82 26.22
C LEU A 349 7.91 -25.94 26.12
N ARG A 350 8.98 -25.75 25.35
CA ARG A 350 10.09 -26.68 25.20
C ARG A 350 11.28 -26.26 26.06
N GLN A 351 12.17 -27.19 26.32
CA GLN A 351 13.43 -26.88 26.98
C GLN A 351 14.27 -25.90 26.12
N GLY A 352 14.75 -24.82 26.72
CA GLY A 352 15.47 -23.76 26.01
C GLY A 352 14.56 -22.76 25.29
N GLU A 353 13.24 -22.79 25.55
CA GLU A 353 12.30 -21.78 25.06
C GLU A 353 11.80 -20.86 26.19
N ALA A 354 11.38 -19.67 25.82
CA ALA A 354 10.61 -18.77 26.67
C ALA A 354 9.47 -18.16 25.83
N HIS A 355 8.26 -18.14 26.38
CA HIS A 355 7.08 -17.53 25.75
C HIS A 355 6.70 -16.29 26.55
N LEU A 356 6.81 -15.10 25.92
CA LEU A 356 6.56 -13.81 26.52
C LEU A 356 5.37 -13.15 25.85
N VAL A 357 4.56 -12.44 26.61
CA VAL A 357 3.41 -11.67 26.12
C VAL A 357 3.56 -10.19 26.45
N SER A 358 2.65 -9.36 25.91
CA SER A 358 2.67 -7.90 26.10
C SER A 358 3.97 -7.23 25.58
N ALA A 359 4.55 -7.73 24.49
CA ALA A 359 5.83 -7.26 23.96
C ALA A 359 5.79 -5.89 23.26
N LYS A 360 4.66 -5.17 23.24
CA LYS A 360 4.54 -3.83 22.63
C LYS A 360 5.63 -2.82 23.05
N PRO A 361 6.08 -2.78 24.33
CA PRO A 361 7.20 -1.91 24.70
C PRO A 361 8.49 -2.27 23.98
N PHE A 362 8.82 -3.56 23.89
CA PHE A 362 10.01 -4.05 23.17
C PHE A 362 9.90 -3.78 21.66
N VAL A 363 8.70 -3.99 21.07
CA VAL A 363 8.40 -3.64 19.66
C VAL A 363 8.73 -2.17 19.39
N ARG A 364 8.24 -1.26 20.25
CA ARG A 364 8.51 0.17 20.14
C ARG A 364 9.99 0.50 20.32
N ASP A 365 10.62 -0.05 21.31
CA ASP A 365 12.02 0.26 21.68
C ASP A 365 13.03 -0.29 20.65
N CYS A 366 12.64 -1.36 19.91
CA CYS A 366 13.39 -1.91 18.79
C CYS A 366 12.99 -1.29 17.44
N GLY A 367 11.91 -0.50 17.36
CA GLY A 367 11.37 0.04 16.12
C GLY A 367 10.87 -1.04 15.17
N ILE A 368 10.27 -2.09 15.70
CA ILE A 368 9.66 -3.17 14.89
C ILE A 368 8.35 -2.67 14.31
N THR A 369 8.22 -2.77 13.00
CA THR A 369 7.05 -2.28 12.25
C THR A 369 6.27 -3.41 11.56
N ALA A 370 6.85 -4.62 11.48
CA ALA A 370 6.24 -5.77 10.81
C ALA A 370 6.41 -7.06 11.62
N TYR A 371 5.49 -8.00 11.44
CA TYR A 371 5.51 -9.33 12.07
C TYR A 371 5.49 -10.44 11.00
N PRO A 372 6.23 -11.53 11.24
CA PRO A 372 7.21 -11.72 12.31
C PRO A 372 8.46 -10.86 12.12
N THR A 373 9.12 -10.49 13.21
CA THR A 373 10.49 -9.98 13.18
C THR A 373 11.36 -10.92 14.03
N VAL A 374 12.45 -11.40 13.46
CA VAL A 374 13.35 -12.35 14.12
C VAL A 374 14.72 -11.68 14.32
N ILE A 375 15.16 -11.60 15.55
CA ILE A 375 16.44 -11.04 15.97
C ILE A 375 17.34 -12.19 16.41
N LEU A 376 18.51 -12.32 15.79
CA LEU A 376 19.53 -13.27 16.16
C LEU A 376 20.62 -12.55 16.97
N ALA A 377 20.92 -13.04 18.16
CA ALA A 377 21.98 -12.45 18.98
C ALA A 377 22.97 -13.51 19.47
N GLY A 378 24.22 -13.10 19.57
CA GLY A 378 25.27 -13.92 20.16
C GLY A 378 25.14 -14.03 21.68
N SER A 379 25.90 -14.95 22.28
CA SER A 379 26.01 -15.07 23.73
C SER A 379 26.58 -13.83 24.39
N ASP A 380 27.26 -12.95 23.62
CA ASP A 380 27.75 -11.64 24.09
C ASP A 380 26.66 -10.58 24.23
N GLY A 381 25.41 -10.92 23.95
CA GLY A 381 24.26 -10.04 24.01
C GLY A 381 24.17 -9.04 22.85
N LYS A 382 24.96 -9.22 21.78
CA LYS A 382 24.90 -8.35 20.60
C LYS A 382 24.06 -8.97 19.50
N VAL A 383 23.28 -8.12 18.83
CA VAL A 383 22.49 -8.50 17.65
C VAL A 383 23.43 -8.82 16.50
N ALA A 384 23.39 -10.04 16.00
CA ALA A 384 24.16 -10.49 14.86
C ALA A 384 23.41 -10.26 13.55
N ASP A 385 22.11 -10.53 13.52
CA ASP A 385 21.27 -10.33 12.34
C ASP A 385 19.80 -10.08 12.73
N VAL A 386 19.05 -9.51 11.80
CA VAL A 386 17.62 -9.26 11.91
C VAL A 386 16.95 -9.68 10.62
N LYS A 387 15.85 -10.43 10.74
CA LYS A 387 14.98 -10.83 9.62
C LYS A 387 13.58 -10.29 9.86
N ILE A 388 13.01 -9.64 8.85
CA ILE A 388 11.68 -9.03 8.92
C ILE A 388 10.77 -9.77 7.96
N GLY A 389 9.58 -10.14 8.43
CA GLY A 389 8.58 -10.86 7.62
C GLY A 389 8.90 -12.35 7.43
N THR A 390 8.11 -13.00 6.56
CA THR A 390 8.27 -14.40 6.17
C THR A 390 8.71 -14.50 4.71
N SER A 391 9.60 -15.46 4.41
CA SER A 391 9.99 -15.81 3.05
C SER A 391 10.13 -17.34 2.93
N ASP A 392 10.07 -17.85 1.72
CA ASP A 392 10.29 -19.27 1.45
C ASP A 392 11.69 -19.72 1.86
N SER A 393 12.68 -18.81 1.85
CA SER A 393 14.07 -19.06 2.27
C SER A 393 14.31 -18.82 3.77
N MET A 394 13.29 -18.44 4.55
CA MET A 394 13.45 -18.00 5.94
C MET A 394 14.22 -19.04 6.79
N ALA A 395 13.90 -20.33 6.64
CA ALA A 395 14.57 -21.39 7.39
C ALA A 395 16.06 -21.47 7.05
N ASP A 396 16.41 -21.46 5.76
CA ASP A 396 17.78 -21.55 5.29
C ASP A 396 18.58 -20.30 5.68
N ASP A 397 18.01 -19.13 5.56
CA ASP A 397 18.63 -17.86 5.95
C ASP A 397 18.92 -17.82 7.46
N LEU A 398 17.99 -18.29 8.28
CA LEU A 398 18.17 -18.36 9.73
C LEU A 398 19.19 -19.42 10.15
N LEU A 399 19.24 -20.58 9.47
CA LEU A 399 20.25 -21.60 9.68
C LEU A 399 21.64 -21.08 9.34
N GLN A 400 21.78 -20.39 8.20
CA GLN A 400 23.05 -19.79 7.80
C GLN A 400 23.53 -18.73 8.80
N ALA A 401 22.65 -17.81 9.17
CA ALA A 401 22.98 -16.75 10.15
C ALA A 401 23.22 -17.33 11.55
N GLY A 402 22.38 -18.29 11.99
CA GLY A 402 22.46 -18.93 13.31
C GLY A 402 23.74 -19.77 13.48
N ALA A 403 24.23 -20.42 12.44
CA ALA A 403 25.48 -21.17 12.46
C ALA A 403 26.72 -20.28 12.75
N LEU A 404 26.62 -18.98 12.47
CA LEU A 404 27.69 -18.00 12.71
C LEU A 404 27.66 -17.38 14.10
N LEU A 405 26.59 -17.61 14.90
CA LEU A 405 26.45 -17.09 16.26
C LEU A 405 27.54 -17.67 17.19
N ARG A 406 28.13 -16.81 18.02
CA ARG A 406 29.17 -17.19 18.98
C ARG A 406 28.65 -17.11 20.41
#